data_b99631d5fb07362cb5214a302868a6d1
#
_entry.id   b99631d5fb07362cb5214a302868a6d1
#
_cell.length_a   1.000
_cell.length_b   1.000
_cell.length_c   1.000
_cell.angle_alpha   90.00
_cell.angle_beta   90.00
_cell.angle_gamma   90.00
#
_symmetry.space_group_name_H-M   'P 1'
#
loop_
_entity.id
_entity.type
_entity.pdbx_description
1 polymer ?
#
loop_
_entity_poly.entity_id
_entity_poly.type
_entity_poly.pdbx_seq_one_letter_code
_entity_poly.pdbx_strand_id
1 'polypeptide(L)'
;MTLNYRKGLMLDFLKPVTEIENQITYLYDLMNYSNHDISQELDILQEELVLLKKEIFQCLTPLQRLHLVRQAERPTTLDYIQYLLDDWIELHGDRGGADDPALVGGIGRLNNHVVLFLGHQRGKDTKDNVARNFGMPSPGGYRKALRLMQYADRFGLPILTFIDTPGAWAGIEAERLGQGEAIAMNLREMFSFTVPILCTVIGEGGSGGALGIGDCLLMLEYAVYTVATPEACAAILWKDSQQSPEAAEALKITSSDLQILGIIDKIVPEPVGGSQASPKKAASTLKSILVQELETLLLLTRDERKQLRYKKFRKMGTFYEYQI
;
A
#
# COMPACT_ATOMS: atom_id res chain seq x y z
N MET A 1 17.89 -9.35 28.09
CA MET A 1 18.28 -10.39 27.12
C MET A 1 17.78 -10.02 25.75
N THR A 2 18.74 -9.71 24.90
CA THR A 2 18.68 -9.61 23.42
C THR A 2 17.54 -8.83 22.76
N LEU A 3 17.65 -7.49 22.79
CA LEU A 3 17.19 -6.61 21.73
C LEU A 3 18.13 -6.82 20.52
N ASN A 4 17.84 -7.79 19.67
CA ASN A 4 18.60 -8.05 18.46
C ASN A 4 18.00 -7.28 17.29
N TYR A 5 18.68 -6.19 16.93
CA TYR A 5 19.07 -5.79 15.59
C TYR A 5 18.18 -6.24 14.43
N ARG A 6 17.16 -5.47 14.14
CA ARG A 6 16.74 -5.24 12.76
C ARG A 6 17.17 -3.82 12.38
N LYS A 7 18.44 -3.66 12.03
CA LYS A 7 18.91 -2.47 11.34
C LYS A 7 18.38 -2.54 9.89
N GLY A 8 17.12 -2.15 9.69
CA GLY A 8 16.70 -1.57 8.43
C GLY A 8 17.55 -0.32 8.19
N LEU A 9 17.79 0.07 6.93
CA LEU A 9 18.49 1.33 6.62
C LEU A 9 17.84 2.43 7.46
N MET A 10 18.62 2.97 8.41
CA MET A 10 18.15 4.06 9.27
C MET A 10 17.95 5.28 8.38
N LEU A 11 16.71 5.73 8.25
CA LEU A 11 16.37 6.88 7.43
C LEU A 11 16.98 8.14 8.09
N ASP A 12 17.78 8.89 7.35
CA ASP A 12 18.52 10.04 7.88
C ASP A 12 17.60 11.05 8.59
N PHE A 13 16.40 11.27 8.07
CA PHE A 13 15.43 12.18 8.66
C PHE A 13 14.79 11.66 9.97
N LEU A 14 14.94 10.38 10.30
CA LEU A 14 14.49 9.79 11.56
C LEU A 14 15.61 9.66 12.61
N LYS A 15 16.85 10.05 12.30
CA LYS A 15 17.96 10.01 13.27
C LYS A 15 17.64 10.74 14.57
N PRO A 16 17.11 11.99 14.56
CA PRO A 16 16.78 12.69 15.81
C PRO A 16 15.73 11.95 16.64
N VAL A 17 14.75 11.31 15.99
CA VAL A 17 13.75 10.47 16.67
C VAL A 17 14.42 9.29 17.35
N THR A 18 15.30 8.59 16.64
CA THR A 18 16.02 7.42 17.18
C THR A 18 16.93 7.79 18.33
N GLU A 19 17.56 8.97 18.29
CA GLU A 19 18.40 9.46 19.39
C GLU A 19 17.60 9.65 20.68
N ILE A 20 16.42 10.27 20.61
CA ILE A 20 15.53 10.43 21.78
C ILE A 20 15.00 9.07 22.24
N GLU A 21 14.59 8.16 21.33
CA GLU A 21 14.15 6.81 21.68
C GLU A 21 15.24 6.01 22.41
N ASN A 22 16.50 6.16 21.99
CA ASN A 22 17.63 5.55 22.68
C ASN A 22 17.85 6.14 24.08
N GLN A 23 17.71 7.46 24.24
CA GLN A 23 17.81 8.12 25.55
C GLN A 23 16.70 7.64 26.49
N ILE A 24 15.46 7.56 26.01
CA ILE A 24 14.34 7.03 26.79
C ILE A 24 14.61 5.58 27.22
N THR A 25 15.10 4.74 26.31
CA THR A 25 15.44 3.35 26.61
C THR A 25 16.53 3.26 27.69
N TYR A 26 17.58 4.08 27.55
CA TYR A 26 18.65 4.15 28.53
C TYR A 26 18.16 4.57 29.94
N LEU A 27 17.26 5.54 30.02
CA LEU A 27 16.66 5.97 31.28
C LEU A 27 15.78 4.87 31.90
N TYR A 28 15.00 4.14 31.10
CA TYR A 28 14.25 2.97 31.61
C TYR A 28 15.18 1.89 32.18
N ASP A 29 16.30 1.62 31.51
CA ASP A 29 17.28 0.68 32.01
C ASP A 29 17.89 1.17 33.34
N LEU A 30 18.22 2.47 33.47
CA LEU A 30 18.70 3.06 34.72
C LEU A 30 17.65 2.96 35.83
N MET A 31 16.38 3.21 35.60
CA MET A 31 15.30 3.04 36.60
C MET A 31 15.25 1.61 37.15
N ASN A 32 15.47 0.61 36.27
CA ASN A 32 15.47 -0.79 36.69
C ASN A 32 16.67 -1.19 37.56
N TYR A 33 17.78 -0.45 37.46
CA TYR A 33 19.05 -0.75 38.20
C TYR A 33 19.33 0.19 39.34
N SER A 34 18.67 1.35 39.42
CA SER A 34 18.91 2.36 40.46
C SER A 34 17.59 2.86 41.07
N ASN A 35 17.60 3.14 42.38
CA ASN A 35 16.44 3.70 43.08
C ASN A 35 16.26 5.22 42.84
N HIS A 36 16.73 5.76 41.73
CA HIS A 36 16.53 7.17 41.39
C HIS A 36 15.19 7.36 40.70
N ASP A 37 14.42 8.34 41.18
CA ASP A 37 13.19 8.75 40.52
C ASP A 37 13.56 9.71 39.39
N ILE A 38 13.50 9.19 38.14
CA ILE A 38 13.75 9.93 36.88
C ILE A 38 12.47 10.04 36.05
N SER A 39 11.33 9.91 36.69
CA SER A 39 10.02 9.93 36.01
C SER A 39 9.78 11.26 35.28
N GLN A 40 10.22 12.39 35.85
CA GLN A 40 10.05 13.70 35.21
C GLN A 40 10.89 13.85 33.94
N GLU A 41 12.14 13.37 33.93
CA GLU A 41 12.99 13.38 32.76
C GLU A 41 12.41 12.50 31.65
N LEU A 42 11.85 11.35 32.00
CA LEU A 42 11.18 10.46 31.04
C LEU A 42 9.94 11.11 30.43
N ASP A 43 9.10 11.77 31.23
CA ASP A 43 7.91 12.44 30.75
C ASP A 43 8.27 13.56 29.75
N ILE A 44 9.29 14.37 30.08
CA ILE A 44 9.76 15.45 29.19
C ILE A 44 10.26 14.87 27.85
N LEU A 45 11.09 13.83 27.88
CA LEU A 45 11.60 13.22 26.65
C LEU A 45 10.50 12.54 25.83
N GLN A 46 9.50 11.96 26.46
CA GLN A 46 8.34 11.38 25.75
C GLN A 46 7.49 12.46 25.08
N GLU A 47 7.26 13.59 25.72
CA GLU A 47 6.57 14.73 25.12
C GLU A 47 7.37 15.31 23.94
N GLU A 48 8.68 15.50 24.13
CA GLU A 48 9.56 15.96 23.05
C GLU A 48 9.55 15.00 21.85
N LEU A 49 9.62 13.69 22.10
CA LEU A 49 9.54 12.66 21.07
C LEU A 49 8.24 12.75 20.26
N VAL A 50 7.11 12.94 20.96
CA VAL A 50 5.79 13.08 20.29
C VAL A 50 5.74 14.32 19.41
N LEU A 51 6.24 15.45 19.91
CA LEU A 51 6.29 16.71 19.15
C LEU A 51 7.22 16.60 17.94
N LEU A 52 8.43 16.09 18.13
CA LEU A 52 9.41 15.89 17.06
C LEU A 52 8.89 14.94 15.97
N LYS A 53 8.29 13.81 16.35
CA LYS A 53 7.66 12.91 15.38
C LYS A 53 6.57 13.63 14.60
N LYS A 54 5.71 14.39 15.26
CA LYS A 54 4.64 15.12 14.59
C LYS A 54 5.19 16.13 13.59
N GLU A 55 6.22 16.89 13.95
CA GLU A 55 6.87 17.88 13.09
C GLU A 55 7.47 17.21 11.85
N ILE A 56 8.28 16.16 12.02
CA ILE A 56 8.92 15.44 10.91
C ILE A 56 7.87 14.84 9.97
N PHE A 57 6.85 14.16 10.51
CA PHE A 57 5.85 13.46 9.69
C PHE A 57 4.88 14.41 8.98
N GLN A 58 4.72 15.65 9.44
CA GLN A 58 3.95 16.68 8.74
C GLN A 58 4.67 17.21 7.49
N CYS A 59 6.00 17.18 7.46
CA CYS A 59 6.84 17.81 6.43
C CYS A 59 7.61 16.82 5.56
N LEU A 60 7.21 15.53 5.53
CA LEU A 60 7.90 14.52 4.72
C LEU A 60 7.85 14.86 3.23
N THR A 61 9.03 14.90 2.59
CA THR A 61 9.14 15.01 1.14
C THR A 61 8.62 13.75 0.44
N PRO A 62 8.24 13.82 -0.86
CA PRO A 62 7.79 12.65 -1.61
C PRO A 62 8.81 11.50 -1.59
N LEU A 63 10.10 11.79 -1.71
CA LEU A 63 11.15 10.76 -1.63
C LEU A 63 11.28 10.16 -0.23
N GLN A 64 11.15 10.97 0.83
CA GLN A 64 11.15 10.47 2.22
C GLN A 64 9.95 9.54 2.47
N ARG A 65 8.76 9.86 1.93
CA ARG A 65 7.59 8.97 1.97
C ARG A 65 7.87 7.64 1.25
N LEU A 66 8.50 7.68 0.07
CA LEU A 66 8.91 6.47 -0.65
C LEU A 66 9.86 5.60 0.19
N HIS A 67 10.86 6.21 0.84
CA HIS A 67 11.77 5.47 1.72
C HIS A 67 11.04 4.92 2.96
N LEU A 68 10.08 5.66 3.51
CA LEU A 68 9.28 5.24 4.64
C LEU A 68 8.44 3.99 4.32
N VAL A 69 7.79 3.94 3.15
CA VAL A 69 6.95 2.80 2.77
C VAL A 69 7.74 1.56 2.37
N ARG A 70 9.03 1.71 2.07
CA ARG A 70 9.95 0.60 1.75
C ARG A 70 10.59 -0.03 2.98
N GLN A 71 10.33 0.50 4.19
CA GLN A 71 10.84 -0.11 5.43
C GLN A 71 10.25 -1.51 5.65
N ALA A 72 11.09 -2.43 6.15
CA ALA A 72 10.70 -3.83 6.38
C ALA A 72 9.62 -3.99 7.48
N GLU A 73 9.56 -3.02 8.40
CA GLU A 73 8.59 -2.98 9.50
C GLU A 73 7.19 -2.53 9.04
N ARG A 74 7.05 -1.97 7.82
CA ARG A 74 5.75 -1.55 7.32
C ARG A 74 4.83 -2.76 7.16
N PRO A 75 3.57 -2.68 7.64
CA PRO A 75 2.63 -3.78 7.50
C PRO A 75 2.38 -4.13 6.03
N THR A 76 2.44 -5.42 5.74
CA THR A 76 2.18 -6.00 4.42
C THR A 76 0.69 -6.32 4.24
N THR A 77 0.29 -6.75 3.05
CA THR A 77 -1.10 -7.17 2.78
C THR A 77 -1.58 -8.21 3.79
N LEU A 78 -0.82 -9.27 4.06
CA LEU A 78 -1.23 -10.31 5.01
C LEU A 78 -1.35 -9.79 6.44
N ASP A 79 -0.51 -8.82 6.84
CA ASP A 79 -0.66 -8.17 8.14
C ASP A 79 -1.99 -7.41 8.23
N TYR A 80 -2.36 -6.66 7.19
CA TYR A 80 -3.67 -6.00 7.14
C TYR A 80 -4.81 -7.01 7.15
N ILE A 81 -4.76 -8.06 6.34
CA ILE A 81 -5.79 -9.10 6.30
C ILE A 81 -6.03 -9.70 7.68
N GLN A 82 -4.96 -9.99 8.42
CA GLN A 82 -5.07 -10.54 9.78
C GLN A 82 -5.79 -9.59 10.77
N TYR A 83 -5.68 -8.27 10.59
CA TYR A 83 -6.36 -7.30 11.46
C TYR A 83 -7.76 -6.89 10.94
N LEU A 84 -7.98 -6.95 9.63
CA LEU A 84 -9.22 -6.50 8.99
C LEU A 84 -10.30 -7.56 9.01
N LEU A 85 -9.92 -8.83 8.75
CA LEU A 85 -10.86 -9.93 8.55
C LEU A 85 -10.94 -10.83 9.78
N ASP A 86 -12.15 -11.23 10.13
CA ASP A 86 -12.40 -12.08 11.29
C ASP A 86 -12.00 -13.53 11.01
N ASP A 87 -12.45 -14.07 9.84
CA ASP A 87 -12.10 -15.40 9.34
C ASP A 87 -11.67 -15.25 7.87
N TRP A 88 -10.62 -15.92 7.47
CA TRP A 88 -10.19 -15.90 6.08
C TRP A 88 -9.44 -17.16 5.68
N ILE A 89 -9.46 -17.44 4.38
CA ILE A 89 -8.73 -18.54 3.75
C ILE A 89 -8.03 -18.02 2.49
N GLU A 90 -6.75 -18.34 2.33
CA GLU A 90 -6.00 -18.04 1.14
C GLU A 90 -6.30 -19.05 0.02
N LEU A 91 -6.42 -18.55 -1.22
CA LEU A 91 -6.67 -19.32 -2.42
C LEU A 91 -5.49 -19.21 -3.38
N HIS A 92 -5.02 -20.36 -3.85
CA HIS A 92 -3.80 -20.49 -4.63
C HIS A 92 -4.03 -20.84 -6.10
N GLY A 93 -3.03 -20.51 -6.91
CA GLY A 93 -2.89 -20.95 -8.30
C GLY A 93 -3.77 -20.21 -9.31
N ASP A 94 -3.25 -20.13 -10.54
CA ASP A 94 -3.93 -19.50 -11.68
C ASP A 94 -4.81 -20.48 -12.49
N ARG A 95 -4.79 -21.78 -12.16
CA ARG A 95 -5.36 -22.90 -12.93
C ARG A 95 -4.65 -23.15 -14.27
N GLY A 96 -3.53 -22.46 -14.54
CA GLY A 96 -2.67 -22.67 -15.69
C GLY A 96 -1.32 -23.32 -15.32
N GLY A 97 -1.17 -23.75 -14.07
CA GLY A 97 0.07 -24.40 -13.58
C GLY A 97 1.01 -23.46 -12.82
N ALA A 98 0.65 -22.21 -12.61
CA ALA A 98 1.44 -21.26 -11.85
C ALA A 98 0.74 -20.80 -10.56
N ASP A 99 1.54 -20.51 -9.54
CA ASP A 99 1.15 -19.73 -8.37
C ASP A 99 2.23 -18.67 -8.10
N ASP A 100 1.85 -17.57 -7.48
CA ASP A 100 2.75 -16.46 -7.24
C ASP A 100 2.63 -15.96 -5.81
N PRO A 101 3.67 -16.11 -4.99
CA PRO A 101 3.68 -15.63 -3.61
C PRO A 101 3.80 -14.10 -3.50
N ALA A 102 4.13 -13.39 -4.59
CA ALA A 102 4.15 -11.92 -4.63
C ALA A 102 2.75 -11.31 -4.73
N LEU A 103 1.73 -12.11 -5.04
CA LEU A 103 0.34 -11.70 -5.07
C LEU A 103 -0.52 -12.73 -4.33
N VAL A 104 -1.02 -12.34 -3.18
CA VAL A 104 -1.90 -13.18 -2.34
C VAL A 104 -3.36 -12.85 -2.57
N GLY A 105 -4.23 -13.80 -2.33
CA GLY A 105 -5.66 -13.58 -2.45
C GLY A 105 -6.47 -14.69 -1.81
N GLY A 106 -7.69 -14.37 -1.41
CA GLY A 106 -8.54 -15.32 -0.70
C GLY A 106 -9.90 -14.73 -0.38
N ILE A 107 -10.67 -15.47 0.39
CA ILE A 107 -11.98 -15.08 0.86
C ILE A 107 -11.92 -14.89 2.37
N GLY A 108 -12.59 -13.86 2.88
CA GLY A 108 -12.67 -13.60 4.31
C GLY A 108 -13.91 -12.83 4.68
N ARG A 109 -14.08 -12.57 5.97
CA ARG A 109 -15.24 -11.87 6.51
C ARG A 109 -14.83 -10.52 7.08
N LEU A 110 -15.28 -9.45 6.44
CA LEU A 110 -15.15 -8.08 6.92
C LEU A 110 -16.45 -7.69 7.64
N ASN A 111 -16.47 -7.72 8.97
CA ASN A 111 -17.68 -7.62 9.77
C ASN A 111 -18.74 -8.64 9.28
N ASN A 112 -19.89 -8.17 8.78
CA ASN A 112 -20.98 -9.01 8.30
C ASN A 112 -20.88 -9.37 6.80
N HIS A 113 -19.86 -8.93 6.10
CA HIS A 113 -19.73 -9.12 4.65
C HIS A 113 -18.65 -10.14 4.32
N VAL A 114 -19.01 -11.15 3.54
CA VAL A 114 -18.02 -12.04 2.92
C VAL A 114 -17.43 -11.31 1.74
N VAL A 115 -16.11 -11.20 1.68
CA VAL A 115 -15.38 -10.44 0.67
C VAL A 115 -14.26 -11.27 0.05
N LEU A 116 -13.94 -11.00 -1.20
CA LEU A 116 -12.68 -11.41 -1.80
C LEU A 116 -11.61 -10.38 -1.41
N PHE A 117 -10.45 -10.83 -0.97
CA PHE A 117 -9.26 -9.98 -0.85
C PHE A 117 -8.19 -10.41 -1.86
N LEU A 118 -7.46 -9.43 -2.36
CA LEU A 118 -6.28 -9.58 -3.23
C LEU A 118 -5.25 -8.54 -2.82
N GLY A 119 -3.98 -8.87 -2.89
CA GLY A 119 -2.96 -7.85 -2.64
C GLY A 119 -1.55 -8.27 -2.98
N HIS A 120 -0.73 -7.28 -3.24
CA HIS A 120 0.70 -7.47 -3.39
C HIS A 120 1.31 -7.79 -2.03
N GLN A 121 2.19 -8.77 -2.01
CA GLN A 121 2.82 -9.23 -0.78
C GLN A 121 4.33 -9.10 -0.87
N ARG A 122 4.89 -8.22 -0.07
CA ARG A 122 6.34 -8.12 0.17
C ARG A 122 6.78 -9.07 1.27
N GLY A 123 8.05 -9.43 1.28
CA GLY A 123 8.65 -10.17 2.37
C GLY A 123 9.01 -9.27 3.57
N LYS A 124 9.21 -9.91 4.72
CA LYS A 124 9.63 -9.24 5.96
C LYS A 124 11.14 -9.30 6.19
N ASP A 125 11.83 -10.16 5.49
CA ASP A 125 13.29 -10.29 5.50
C ASP A 125 13.81 -10.53 4.08
N THR A 126 15.13 -10.60 3.93
CA THR A 126 15.75 -10.77 2.61
C THR A 126 15.35 -12.08 1.94
N LYS A 127 15.24 -13.18 2.69
CA LYS A 127 14.87 -14.49 2.16
C LYS A 127 13.42 -14.50 1.68
N ASP A 128 12.51 -13.97 2.48
CA ASP A 128 11.09 -13.86 2.14
C ASP A 128 10.88 -12.88 0.98
N ASN A 129 11.62 -11.77 0.93
CA ASN A 129 11.57 -10.83 -0.20
C ASN A 129 12.00 -11.49 -1.51
N VAL A 130 13.08 -12.29 -1.51
CA VAL A 130 13.50 -13.04 -2.70
C VAL A 130 12.43 -14.06 -3.13
N ALA A 131 11.86 -14.80 -2.18
CA ALA A 131 10.80 -15.77 -2.44
C ALA A 131 9.52 -15.13 -3.03
N ARG A 132 9.22 -13.87 -2.63
CA ARG A 132 8.08 -13.08 -3.11
C ARG A 132 8.44 -12.12 -4.24
N ASN A 133 9.59 -12.31 -4.87
CA ASN A 133 10.09 -11.44 -5.94
C ASN A 133 9.95 -9.94 -5.61
N PHE A 134 10.26 -9.55 -4.36
CA PHE A 134 10.17 -8.18 -3.83
C PHE A 134 8.77 -7.54 -3.99
N GLY A 135 7.71 -8.34 -3.99
CA GLY A 135 6.34 -7.88 -4.21
C GLY A 135 6.03 -7.54 -5.66
N MET A 136 6.83 -8.01 -6.61
CA MET A 136 6.61 -7.83 -8.05
C MET A 136 5.93 -9.06 -8.65
N PRO A 137 4.63 -9.02 -8.96
CA PRO A 137 3.92 -10.18 -9.46
C PRO A 137 4.37 -10.61 -10.86
N SER A 138 4.41 -11.92 -11.05
CA SER A 138 4.57 -12.60 -12.33
C SER A 138 3.25 -12.65 -13.11
N PRO A 139 3.24 -13.06 -14.38
CA PRO A 139 2.01 -13.30 -15.14
C PRO A 139 1.05 -14.27 -14.45
N GLY A 140 1.58 -15.30 -13.77
CA GLY A 140 0.79 -16.25 -12.98
C GLY A 140 0.04 -15.59 -11.82
N GLY A 141 0.66 -14.61 -11.15
CA GLY A 141 0.01 -13.82 -10.11
C GLY A 141 -1.18 -13.02 -10.63
N TYR A 142 -1.00 -12.31 -11.75
CA TYR A 142 -2.10 -11.54 -12.38
C TYR A 142 -3.21 -12.44 -12.90
N ARG A 143 -2.91 -13.61 -13.46
CA ARG A 143 -3.93 -14.60 -13.87
C ARG A 143 -4.67 -15.17 -12.66
N LYS A 144 -3.96 -15.45 -11.55
CA LYS A 144 -4.59 -15.82 -10.27
C LYS A 144 -5.54 -14.73 -9.79
N ALA A 145 -5.12 -13.45 -9.80
CA ALA A 145 -5.97 -12.34 -9.43
C ALA A 145 -7.23 -12.26 -10.28
N LEU A 146 -7.10 -12.34 -11.61
CA LEU A 146 -8.23 -12.34 -12.53
C LEU A 146 -9.22 -13.45 -12.24
N ARG A 147 -8.73 -14.67 -12.08
CA ARG A 147 -9.55 -15.84 -11.75
C ARG A 147 -10.35 -15.62 -10.46
N LEU A 148 -9.69 -15.10 -9.43
CA LEU A 148 -10.34 -14.85 -8.14
C LEU A 148 -11.38 -13.71 -8.24
N MET A 149 -11.09 -12.65 -8.96
CA MET A 149 -12.05 -11.55 -9.19
C MET A 149 -13.26 -12.01 -9.99
N GLN A 150 -13.08 -12.83 -11.03
CA GLN A 150 -14.18 -13.45 -11.77
C GLN A 150 -15.03 -14.36 -10.88
N TYR A 151 -14.39 -15.10 -9.98
CA TYR A 151 -15.12 -15.88 -8.97
C TYR A 151 -15.95 -14.97 -8.06
N ALA A 152 -15.36 -13.86 -7.56
CA ALA A 152 -16.07 -12.92 -6.70
C ALA A 152 -17.28 -12.30 -7.40
N ASP A 153 -17.12 -11.85 -8.65
CA ASP A 153 -18.23 -11.26 -9.44
C ASP A 153 -19.36 -12.27 -9.66
N ARG A 154 -19.00 -13.51 -9.99
CA ARG A 154 -19.98 -14.60 -10.18
C ARG A 154 -20.81 -14.89 -8.92
N PHE A 155 -20.19 -14.84 -7.73
CA PHE A 155 -20.86 -15.14 -6.46
C PHE A 155 -21.34 -13.90 -5.71
N GLY A 156 -21.19 -12.71 -6.28
CA GLY A 156 -21.65 -11.46 -5.69
C GLY A 156 -20.82 -10.99 -4.50
N LEU A 157 -19.54 -11.40 -4.42
CA LEU A 157 -18.64 -11.01 -3.33
C LEU A 157 -17.97 -9.67 -3.64
N PRO A 158 -18.03 -8.67 -2.75
CA PRO A 158 -17.22 -7.46 -2.88
C PRO A 158 -15.72 -7.79 -2.95
N ILE A 159 -14.98 -7.00 -3.70
CA ILE A 159 -13.54 -7.17 -3.93
C ILE A 159 -12.78 -6.07 -3.18
N LEU A 160 -11.83 -6.48 -2.33
CA LEU A 160 -10.86 -5.60 -1.69
C LEU A 160 -9.49 -5.85 -2.33
N THR A 161 -8.84 -4.81 -2.84
CA THR A 161 -7.47 -4.92 -3.35
C THR A 161 -6.50 -4.08 -2.52
N PHE A 162 -5.31 -4.64 -2.24
CA PHE A 162 -4.25 -3.98 -1.49
C PHE A 162 -3.02 -3.84 -2.37
N ILE A 163 -2.57 -2.61 -2.58
CA ILE A 163 -1.49 -2.28 -3.52
C ILE A 163 -0.24 -1.93 -2.74
N ASP A 164 0.80 -2.76 -2.89
CA ASP A 164 2.13 -2.53 -2.34
C ASP A 164 3.19 -3.25 -3.18
N THR A 165 3.57 -2.63 -4.29
CA THR A 165 4.54 -3.16 -5.25
C THR A 165 5.34 -2.04 -5.91
N PRO A 166 6.64 -2.22 -6.17
CA PRO A 166 7.40 -1.29 -7.02
C PRO A 166 6.99 -1.41 -8.50
N GLY A 167 6.29 -2.49 -8.89
CA GLY A 167 5.83 -2.73 -10.25
C GLY A 167 5.61 -4.21 -10.54
N ALA A 168 5.21 -4.51 -11.77
CA ALA A 168 5.15 -5.88 -12.26
C ALA A 168 6.57 -6.44 -12.50
N TRP A 169 6.74 -7.74 -12.38
CA TRP A 169 8.04 -8.38 -12.70
C TRP A 169 8.46 -8.07 -14.13
N ALA A 170 9.59 -7.39 -14.26
CA ALA A 170 10.18 -6.99 -15.54
C ALA A 170 11.37 -7.90 -15.88
N GLY A 171 11.09 -8.99 -16.58
CA GLY A 171 12.12 -9.94 -16.98
C GLY A 171 11.75 -10.68 -18.28
N ILE A 172 12.73 -11.25 -18.97
CA ILE A 172 12.53 -11.99 -20.23
C ILE A 172 11.50 -13.11 -20.06
N GLU A 173 11.53 -13.83 -18.94
CA GLU A 173 10.56 -14.88 -18.68
C GLU A 173 9.15 -14.33 -18.42
N ALA A 174 9.02 -13.17 -17.77
CA ALA A 174 7.72 -12.52 -17.61
C ALA A 174 7.14 -12.13 -18.98
N GLU A 175 7.97 -11.57 -19.86
CA GLU A 175 7.59 -11.22 -21.24
C GLU A 175 7.11 -12.45 -22.00
N ARG A 176 7.90 -13.54 -21.99
CA ARG A 176 7.55 -14.83 -22.65
C ARG A 176 6.25 -15.43 -22.15
N LEU A 177 5.97 -15.27 -20.85
CA LEU A 177 4.76 -15.79 -20.21
C LEU A 177 3.56 -14.84 -20.31
N GLY A 178 3.67 -13.72 -21.04
CA GLY A 178 2.58 -12.80 -21.35
C GLY A 178 2.25 -11.82 -20.22
N GLN A 179 3.26 -11.17 -19.60
CA GLN A 179 3.06 -10.20 -18.52
C GLN A 179 2.12 -9.05 -18.93
N GLY A 180 2.37 -8.45 -20.10
CA GLY A 180 1.54 -7.33 -20.58
C GLY A 180 0.09 -7.73 -20.81
N GLU A 181 -0.14 -8.92 -21.39
CA GLU A 181 -1.49 -9.46 -21.59
C GLU A 181 -2.19 -9.73 -20.26
N ALA A 182 -1.53 -10.37 -19.31
CA ALA A 182 -2.12 -10.69 -18.01
C ALA A 182 -2.53 -9.41 -17.25
N ILE A 183 -1.72 -8.35 -17.33
CA ILE A 183 -2.05 -7.03 -16.75
C ILE A 183 -3.26 -6.41 -17.48
N ALA A 184 -3.21 -6.35 -18.81
CA ALA A 184 -4.27 -5.74 -19.62
C ALA A 184 -5.63 -6.43 -19.43
N MET A 185 -5.63 -7.75 -19.26
CA MET A 185 -6.85 -8.53 -18.98
C MET A 185 -7.45 -8.15 -17.62
N ASN A 186 -6.64 -8.01 -16.56
CA ASN A 186 -7.12 -7.54 -15.26
C ASN A 186 -7.78 -6.16 -15.39
N LEU A 187 -7.09 -5.20 -16.02
CA LEU A 187 -7.61 -3.84 -16.18
C LEU A 187 -8.95 -3.85 -16.93
N ARG A 188 -9.04 -4.59 -18.04
CA ARG A 188 -10.26 -4.69 -18.85
C ARG A 188 -11.42 -5.29 -18.05
N GLU A 189 -11.19 -6.41 -17.38
CA GLU A 189 -12.24 -7.15 -16.68
C GLU A 189 -12.72 -6.39 -15.43
N MET A 190 -11.85 -5.69 -14.71
CA MET A 190 -12.25 -4.87 -13.55
C MET A 190 -13.28 -3.79 -13.91
N PHE A 191 -13.28 -3.26 -15.15
CA PHE A 191 -14.33 -2.36 -15.61
C PHE A 191 -15.68 -3.07 -15.80
N SER A 192 -15.67 -4.37 -16.07
CA SER A 192 -16.88 -5.14 -16.38
C SER A 192 -17.57 -5.71 -15.13
N PHE A 193 -16.85 -5.93 -14.03
CA PHE A 193 -17.40 -6.51 -12.81
C PHE A 193 -18.53 -5.69 -12.20
N THR A 194 -19.53 -6.39 -11.70
CA THR A 194 -20.76 -5.81 -11.16
C THR A 194 -20.75 -5.63 -9.64
N VAL A 195 -19.82 -6.32 -8.96
CA VAL A 195 -19.64 -6.22 -7.51
C VAL A 195 -18.87 -4.96 -7.11
N PRO A 196 -19.02 -4.47 -5.86
CA PRO A 196 -18.17 -3.40 -5.34
C PRO A 196 -16.69 -3.76 -5.39
N ILE A 197 -15.85 -2.83 -5.84
CA ILE A 197 -14.39 -2.97 -5.83
C ILE A 197 -13.79 -1.79 -5.06
N LEU A 198 -13.16 -2.08 -3.92
CA LEU A 198 -12.42 -1.10 -3.13
C LEU A 198 -10.93 -1.39 -3.25
N CYS A 199 -10.18 -0.42 -3.73
CA CYS A 199 -8.74 -0.51 -3.87
C CYS A 199 -8.06 0.32 -2.79
N THR A 200 -6.99 -0.18 -2.19
CA THR A 200 -6.23 0.55 -1.17
C THR A 200 -4.74 0.50 -1.46
N VAL A 201 -4.12 1.65 -1.64
CA VAL A 201 -2.65 1.75 -1.70
C VAL A 201 -2.12 1.79 -0.27
N ILE A 202 -1.47 0.71 0.18
CA ILE A 202 -0.99 0.55 1.56
C ILE A 202 0.51 0.87 1.73
N GLY A 203 1.24 0.89 0.63
CA GLY A 203 2.67 1.16 0.60
C GLY A 203 3.09 1.86 -0.68
N GLU A 204 3.89 1.20 -1.49
CA GLU A 204 4.32 1.69 -2.80
C GLU A 204 3.39 1.14 -3.89
N GLY A 205 2.71 2.03 -4.61
CA GLY A 205 1.93 1.68 -5.80
C GLY A 205 2.72 2.01 -7.06
N GLY A 206 3.52 1.06 -7.54
CA GLY A 206 4.24 1.18 -8.82
C GLY A 206 3.34 0.83 -10.01
N SER A 207 3.88 0.94 -11.23
CA SER A 207 3.16 0.76 -12.51
C SER A 207 2.38 -0.57 -12.67
N GLY A 208 2.62 -1.52 -11.79
CA GLY A 208 1.85 -2.77 -11.69
C GLY A 208 0.47 -2.63 -11.06
N GLY A 209 -0.09 -1.42 -10.98
CA GLY A 209 -1.42 -1.14 -10.42
C GLY A 209 -2.60 -1.75 -11.18
N ALA A 210 -2.40 -2.93 -11.78
CA ALA A 210 -3.46 -3.74 -12.41
C ALA A 210 -4.60 -4.12 -11.44
N LEU A 211 -4.47 -3.77 -10.17
CA LEU A 211 -5.49 -3.96 -9.12
C LEU A 211 -6.12 -2.63 -8.66
N GLY A 212 -5.85 -1.51 -9.36
CA GLY A 212 -6.29 -0.18 -8.96
C GLY A 212 -7.59 0.31 -9.63
N ILE A 213 -8.25 -0.50 -10.46
CA ILE A 213 -9.51 -0.14 -11.13
C ILE A 213 -10.68 -0.46 -10.20
N GLY A 214 -11.02 0.48 -9.32
CA GLY A 214 -12.08 0.29 -8.33
C GLY A 214 -13.14 1.39 -8.32
N ASP A 215 -14.26 1.10 -7.68
CA ASP A 215 -15.31 2.09 -7.41
C ASP A 215 -14.79 3.16 -6.44
N CYS A 216 -14.00 2.74 -5.46
CA CYS A 216 -13.32 3.60 -4.52
C CYS A 216 -11.83 3.26 -4.48
N LEU A 217 -10.96 4.26 -4.64
CA LEU A 217 -9.51 4.14 -4.50
C LEU A 217 -9.08 4.91 -3.24
N LEU A 218 -8.74 4.15 -2.21
CA LEU A 218 -8.20 4.62 -0.95
C LEU A 218 -6.67 4.63 -1.00
N MET A 219 -6.05 5.52 -0.27
CA MET A 219 -4.61 5.56 -0.14
C MET A 219 -4.22 5.92 1.29
N LEU A 220 -3.31 5.18 1.90
CA LEU A 220 -2.78 5.53 3.20
C LEU A 220 -2.01 6.85 3.11
N GLU A 221 -2.03 7.63 4.18
CA GLU A 221 -1.51 9.01 4.22
C GLU A 221 -0.06 9.13 3.74
N TYR A 222 0.81 8.20 4.18
CA TYR A 222 2.22 8.20 3.79
C TYR A 222 2.54 7.25 2.63
N ALA A 223 1.54 6.56 2.06
CA ALA A 223 1.72 5.76 0.86
C ALA A 223 2.14 6.63 -0.33
N VAL A 224 2.70 6.01 -1.36
CA VAL A 224 3.06 6.63 -2.63
C VAL A 224 2.44 5.86 -3.79
N TYR A 225 2.01 6.57 -4.84
CA TYR A 225 1.42 5.94 -6.00
C TYR A 225 1.91 6.64 -7.28
N THR A 226 2.49 5.87 -8.21
CA THR A 226 3.15 6.41 -9.40
C THR A 226 3.21 5.38 -10.53
N VAL A 227 3.36 5.84 -11.76
CA VAL A 227 3.52 4.97 -12.94
C VAL A 227 4.90 4.35 -13.05
N ALA A 228 5.93 5.02 -12.50
CA ALA A 228 7.32 4.56 -12.49
C ALA A 228 7.98 5.02 -11.20
N THR A 229 8.98 4.28 -10.72
CA THR A 229 9.73 4.73 -9.55
C THR A 229 10.48 6.04 -9.85
N PRO A 230 10.63 6.96 -8.88
CA PRO A 230 11.39 8.18 -9.10
C PRO A 230 12.79 7.94 -9.64
N GLU A 231 13.46 6.89 -9.18
CA GLU A 231 14.80 6.51 -9.66
C GLU A 231 14.78 6.11 -11.14
N ALA A 232 13.77 5.34 -11.56
CA ALA A 232 13.61 4.95 -12.97
C ALA A 232 13.24 6.16 -13.83
N CYS A 233 12.36 7.03 -13.35
CA CYS A 233 11.97 8.26 -14.03
C CYS A 233 13.18 9.19 -14.23
N ALA A 234 13.99 9.42 -13.18
CA ALA A 234 15.21 10.21 -13.25
C ALA A 234 16.23 9.63 -14.25
N ALA A 235 16.42 8.32 -14.22
CA ALA A 235 17.32 7.64 -15.16
C ALA A 235 16.86 7.77 -16.62
N ILE A 236 15.55 7.72 -16.88
CA ILE A 236 14.99 7.86 -18.25
C ILE A 236 15.08 9.30 -18.74
N LEU A 237 14.64 10.26 -17.92
CA LEU A 237 14.50 11.67 -18.34
C LEU A 237 15.82 12.44 -18.31
N TRP A 238 16.61 12.25 -17.26
CA TRP A 238 17.86 13.00 -17.05
C TRP A 238 19.12 12.16 -17.18
N LYS A 239 18.97 10.83 -17.39
CA LYS A 239 20.10 9.87 -17.46
C LYS A 239 20.94 9.85 -16.18
N ASP A 240 20.34 10.27 -15.07
CA ASP A 240 20.98 10.34 -13.76
C ASP A 240 19.96 9.96 -12.66
N SER A 241 20.15 8.80 -12.05
CA SER A 241 19.28 8.31 -10.96
C SER A 241 19.42 9.11 -9.65
N GLN A 242 20.47 9.92 -9.51
CA GLN A 242 20.64 10.78 -8.34
C GLN A 242 19.62 11.94 -8.31
N GLN A 243 19.01 12.26 -9.45
CA GLN A 243 17.91 13.25 -9.51
C GLN A 243 16.54 12.65 -9.14
N SER A 244 16.53 11.54 -8.39
CA SER A 244 15.28 10.95 -7.88
C SER A 244 14.47 11.88 -6.96
N PRO A 245 15.04 12.79 -6.16
CA PRO A 245 14.25 13.77 -5.40
C PRO A 245 13.40 14.67 -6.29
N GLU A 246 14.00 15.26 -7.31
CA GLU A 246 13.33 16.13 -8.29
C GLU A 246 12.27 15.35 -9.09
N ALA A 247 12.58 14.10 -9.44
CA ALA A 247 11.63 13.22 -10.10
C ALA A 247 10.42 12.93 -9.19
N ALA A 248 10.63 12.66 -7.90
CA ALA A 248 9.57 12.39 -6.95
C ALA A 248 8.61 13.59 -6.79
N GLU A 249 9.16 14.81 -6.74
CA GLU A 249 8.37 16.05 -6.69
C GLU A 249 7.59 16.29 -7.98
N ALA A 250 8.21 16.07 -9.14
CA ALA A 250 7.58 16.27 -10.45
C ALA A 250 6.47 15.26 -10.73
N LEU A 251 6.62 14.01 -10.28
CA LEU A 251 5.65 12.94 -10.48
C LEU A 251 4.38 13.05 -9.62
N LYS A 252 4.37 13.93 -8.61
CA LYS A 252 3.19 14.13 -7.74
C LYS A 252 2.67 12.83 -7.12
N ILE A 253 3.55 12.10 -6.45
CA ILE A 253 3.31 10.72 -5.99
C ILE A 253 2.61 10.61 -4.62
N THR A 254 2.41 11.72 -3.91
CA THR A 254 1.86 11.69 -2.55
C THR A 254 0.34 11.57 -2.53
N SER A 255 -0.20 11.08 -1.42
CA SER A 255 -1.64 10.97 -1.24
C SER A 255 -2.38 12.32 -1.41
N SER A 256 -1.80 13.41 -0.90
CA SER A 256 -2.34 14.76 -1.06
C SER A 256 -2.32 15.25 -2.50
N ASP A 257 -1.22 15.05 -3.23
CA ASP A 257 -1.14 15.41 -4.65
C ASP A 257 -2.20 14.66 -5.47
N LEU A 258 -2.31 13.34 -5.25
CA LEU A 258 -3.20 12.49 -6.02
C LEU A 258 -4.69 12.73 -5.69
N GLN A 259 -4.99 13.17 -4.47
CA GLN A 259 -6.34 13.60 -4.13
C GLN A 259 -6.70 14.92 -4.83
N ILE A 260 -5.79 15.89 -4.87
CA ILE A 260 -5.97 17.16 -5.61
C ILE A 260 -6.16 16.89 -7.11
N LEU A 261 -5.41 15.94 -7.67
CA LEU A 261 -5.53 15.52 -9.07
C LEU A 261 -6.79 14.66 -9.36
N GLY A 262 -7.55 14.30 -8.34
CA GLY A 262 -8.76 13.47 -8.48
C GLY A 262 -8.46 12.02 -8.89
N ILE A 263 -7.26 11.52 -8.62
CA ILE A 263 -6.85 10.14 -8.93
C ILE A 263 -7.31 9.20 -7.82
N ILE A 264 -7.14 9.61 -6.54
CA ILE A 264 -7.65 8.87 -5.40
C ILE A 264 -8.90 9.53 -4.84
N ASP A 265 -9.77 8.73 -4.23
CA ASP A 265 -11.04 9.22 -3.67
C ASP A 265 -10.86 9.69 -2.22
N LYS A 266 -10.11 8.95 -1.41
CA LYS A 266 -9.92 9.27 0.01
C LYS A 266 -8.51 8.94 0.50
N ILE A 267 -8.00 9.80 1.38
CA ILE A 267 -6.81 9.53 2.18
C ILE A 267 -7.24 8.84 3.46
N VAL A 268 -6.57 7.74 3.79
CA VAL A 268 -6.72 7.02 5.07
C VAL A 268 -5.64 7.52 6.02
N PRO A 269 -5.99 8.20 7.11
CA PRO A 269 -5.01 8.71 8.06
C PRO A 269 -4.17 7.59 8.68
N GLU A 270 -2.89 7.84 8.83
CA GLU A 270 -1.97 6.94 9.51
C GLU A 270 -1.61 7.47 10.91
N PRO A 271 -1.25 6.60 11.87
CA PRO A 271 -0.65 7.03 13.13
C PRO A 271 0.61 7.85 12.90
N VAL A 272 0.93 8.76 13.79
CA VAL A 272 2.23 9.45 13.79
C VAL A 272 3.35 8.42 13.88
N GLY A 273 4.31 8.49 12.98
CA GLY A 273 5.33 7.45 12.80
C GLY A 273 5.00 6.44 11.70
N GLY A 274 3.85 6.57 11.04
CA GLY A 274 3.38 5.66 9.98
C GLY A 274 2.71 4.40 10.50
N SER A 275 2.23 3.57 9.60
CA SER A 275 1.56 2.31 9.93
C SER A 275 2.46 1.33 10.69
N GLN A 276 3.79 1.37 10.50
CA GLN A 276 4.76 0.56 11.22
C GLN A 276 4.84 0.89 12.71
N ALA A 277 4.56 2.15 13.10
CA ALA A 277 4.55 2.55 14.50
C ALA A 277 3.37 1.95 15.29
N SER A 278 2.22 1.78 14.63
CA SER A 278 1.03 1.18 15.24
C SER A 278 0.17 0.45 14.21
N PRO A 279 0.55 -0.79 13.82
CA PRO A 279 -0.16 -1.56 12.78
C PRO A 279 -1.63 -1.78 13.09
N LYS A 280 -1.95 -2.10 14.35
CA LYS A 280 -3.35 -2.29 14.78
C LYS A 280 -4.20 -1.03 14.63
N LYS A 281 -3.66 0.14 15.00
CA LYS A 281 -4.38 1.42 14.88
C LYS A 281 -4.59 1.79 13.41
N ALA A 282 -3.55 1.63 12.58
CA ALA A 282 -3.65 1.85 11.14
C ALA A 282 -4.70 0.95 10.50
N ALA A 283 -4.69 -0.35 10.83
CA ALA A 283 -5.68 -1.30 10.33
C ALA A 283 -7.10 -1.00 10.83
N SER A 284 -7.28 -0.58 12.09
CA SER A 284 -8.58 -0.19 12.63
C SER A 284 -9.17 1.02 11.90
N THR A 285 -8.34 2.04 11.62
CA THR A 285 -8.77 3.21 10.84
C THR A 285 -9.18 2.80 9.42
N LEU A 286 -8.35 1.97 8.77
CA LEU A 286 -8.65 1.45 7.43
C LEU A 286 -9.93 0.59 7.43
N LYS A 287 -10.13 -0.28 8.43
CA LYS A 287 -11.33 -1.12 8.57
C LYS A 287 -12.60 -0.27 8.60
N SER A 288 -12.60 0.79 9.41
CA SER A 288 -13.76 1.69 9.53
C SER A 288 -14.14 2.32 8.20
N ILE A 289 -13.14 2.81 7.45
CA ILE A 289 -13.35 3.45 6.15
C ILE A 289 -13.79 2.43 5.10
N LEU A 290 -13.16 1.24 5.05
CA LEU A 290 -13.54 0.18 4.12
C LEU A 290 -14.99 -0.27 4.32
N VAL A 291 -15.43 -0.43 5.57
CA VAL A 291 -16.82 -0.81 5.88
C VAL A 291 -17.78 0.27 5.43
N GLN A 292 -17.50 1.54 5.75
CA GLN A 292 -18.34 2.68 5.36
C GLN A 292 -18.49 2.79 3.84
N GLU A 293 -17.37 2.69 3.09
CA GLU A 293 -17.39 2.76 1.63
C GLU A 293 -18.10 1.55 1.01
N LEU A 294 -17.87 0.36 1.58
CA LEU A 294 -18.55 -0.85 1.12
C LEU A 294 -20.07 -0.73 1.27
N GLU A 295 -20.54 -0.31 2.44
CA GLU A 295 -21.97 -0.12 2.68
C GLU A 295 -22.58 0.90 1.72
N THR A 296 -21.88 2.00 1.45
CA THR A 296 -22.32 3.00 0.47
C THR A 296 -22.45 2.42 -0.93
N LEU A 297 -21.46 1.62 -1.37
CA LEU A 297 -21.46 0.99 -2.67
C LEU A 297 -22.52 -0.12 -2.80
N LEU A 298 -22.87 -0.79 -1.71
CA LEU A 298 -23.90 -1.81 -1.70
C LEU A 298 -25.33 -1.23 -1.88
N LEU A 299 -25.55 0.05 -1.60
CA LEU A 299 -26.82 0.73 -1.89
C LEU A 299 -27.08 0.93 -3.38
N LEU A 300 -26.02 0.93 -4.20
CA LEU A 300 -26.13 1.10 -5.64
C LEU A 300 -26.51 -0.22 -6.31
N THR A 301 -27.23 -0.13 -7.43
CA THR A 301 -27.47 -1.27 -8.31
C THR A 301 -26.17 -1.68 -9.03
N ARG A 302 -26.16 -2.89 -9.58
CA ARG A 302 -25.02 -3.42 -10.33
C ARG A 302 -24.63 -2.54 -11.52
N ASP A 303 -25.63 -2.06 -12.27
CA ASP A 303 -25.42 -1.22 -13.45
C ASP A 303 -24.95 0.19 -13.07
N GLU A 304 -25.51 0.78 -12.02
CA GLU A 304 -25.06 2.08 -11.52
C GLU A 304 -23.59 2.05 -11.10
N ARG A 305 -23.14 1.05 -10.33
CA ARG A 305 -21.72 0.91 -9.94
C ARG A 305 -20.81 0.86 -11.16
N LYS A 306 -21.15 0.00 -12.13
CA LYS A 306 -20.38 -0.16 -13.36
C LYS A 306 -20.29 1.14 -14.18
N GLN A 307 -21.41 1.85 -14.31
CA GLN A 307 -21.44 3.13 -15.01
C GLN A 307 -20.65 4.23 -14.27
N LEU A 308 -20.78 4.30 -12.94
CA LEU A 308 -20.05 5.28 -12.13
C LEU A 308 -18.55 5.01 -12.19
N ARG A 309 -18.10 3.74 -12.08
CA ARG A 309 -16.71 3.34 -12.25
C ARG A 309 -16.18 3.81 -13.62
N TYR A 310 -16.88 3.49 -14.70
CA TYR A 310 -16.47 3.91 -16.03
C TYR A 310 -16.37 5.43 -16.14
N LYS A 311 -17.40 6.17 -15.70
CA LYS A 311 -17.43 7.64 -15.74
C LYS A 311 -16.29 8.25 -14.93
N LYS A 312 -15.96 7.67 -13.76
CA LYS A 312 -14.85 8.10 -12.90
C LYS A 312 -13.54 8.09 -13.68
N PHE A 313 -13.16 6.96 -14.25
CA PHE A 313 -11.88 6.84 -14.98
C PHE A 313 -11.86 7.67 -16.28
N ARG A 314 -13.01 7.82 -16.95
CA ARG A 314 -13.12 8.70 -18.13
C ARG A 314 -12.93 10.18 -17.84
N LYS A 315 -13.16 10.61 -16.61
CA LYS A 315 -12.98 12.01 -16.19
C LYS A 315 -11.56 12.32 -15.73
N MET A 316 -10.73 11.31 -15.51
CA MET A 316 -9.35 11.52 -15.06
C MET A 316 -8.53 12.17 -16.18
N GLY A 317 -7.73 13.17 -15.77
CA GLY A 317 -6.87 13.94 -16.68
C GLY A 317 -7.56 15.18 -17.27
N THR A 318 -6.73 16.13 -17.68
CA THR A 318 -7.12 17.36 -18.36
C THR A 318 -6.73 17.27 -19.83
N PHE A 319 -7.64 17.60 -20.74
CA PHE A 319 -7.33 17.71 -22.15
C PHE A 319 -7.90 19.02 -22.69
N TYR A 320 -7.27 19.54 -23.70
CA TYR A 320 -7.72 20.73 -24.42
C TYR A 320 -8.20 20.33 -25.80
N GLU A 321 -9.47 20.65 -26.13
CA GLU A 321 -9.94 20.57 -27.50
C GLU A 321 -9.52 21.85 -28.25
N TYR A 322 -8.63 21.71 -29.21
CA TYR A 322 -8.40 22.78 -30.17
C TYR A 322 -9.58 22.76 -31.16
N GLN A 323 -10.38 23.81 -31.15
CA GLN A 323 -11.29 24.06 -32.28
C GLN A 323 -10.43 24.37 -33.50
N ILE A 324 -10.43 23.46 -34.47
CA ILE A 324 -9.78 23.64 -35.78
C ILE A 324 -10.69 24.51 -36.65
#